data_83450d88f518f6988647dec26a5bdf0b
#
_entry.id   83450d88f518f6988647dec26a5bdf0b
#
_cell.length_a   1.000
_cell.length_b   1.000
_cell.length_c   1.000
_cell.angle_alpha   90.00
_cell.angle_beta   90.00
_cell.angle_gamma   90.00
#
_symmetry.space_group_name_H-M   'P 1'
#
loop_
_entity.id
_entity.type
_entity.pdbx_description
1 polymer ?
#
loop_
_entity_poly.entity_id
_entity_poly.type
_entity_poly.pdbx_seq_one_letter_code
_entity_poly.pdbx_strand_id
1 'polypeptide(L)'
;MAAKNNNLVNNPVDFSVPWKLSDIVLVVEDQKFHAHRGTLAYWSPVFENMFTSEFKEKYSCEIHLPGKKASEIKELLHIMYPSMEEKRVTKNNCYFLFELAHEYQIESIVHKCEQVMAFMVKARTEDDVLSMLVYGQKYQLKSLISTCIYEACRLTLKELRKHKSRDEIEPDNYVRIAEGIIQRLEATVETQCKVNKQIKEECLKHLKQASCSLFGHALAKGKIAGVASWEANTDTYLYRVKADTSEKKCASLKPVATELIELKNTLLGL
;
A
#
# COMPACT_ATOMS: atom_id res chain seq x y z
N MET A 1 -23.64 -38.83 47.76
CA MET A 1 -22.50 -38.65 46.87
C MET A 1 -22.78 -37.42 45.99
N ALA A 2 -22.20 -36.29 46.32
CA ALA A 2 -22.41 -35.05 45.60
C ALA A 2 -21.45 -35.02 44.39
N ALA A 3 -22.02 -34.95 43.20
CA ALA A 3 -21.26 -34.73 41.97
C ALA A 3 -20.58 -33.36 42.03
N LYS A 4 -19.26 -33.36 42.09
CA LYS A 4 -18.47 -32.13 41.91
C LYS A 4 -18.65 -31.70 40.46
N ASN A 5 -19.45 -30.66 40.26
CA ASN A 5 -19.50 -29.94 39.01
C ASN A 5 -18.08 -29.39 38.70
N ASN A 6 -17.40 -30.03 37.78
CA ASN A 6 -16.23 -29.49 37.11
C ASN A 6 -16.71 -28.40 36.13
N ASN A 7 -17.13 -27.28 36.67
CA ASN A 7 -17.13 -26.02 35.89
C ASN A 7 -15.67 -25.63 35.72
N LEU A 8 -15.05 -26.08 34.63
CA LEU A 8 -13.89 -25.46 34.03
C LEU A 8 -14.36 -24.07 33.56
N VAL A 9 -14.35 -23.14 34.51
CA VAL A 9 -14.70 -21.76 34.26
C VAL A 9 -13.67 -21.20 33.29
N ASN A 10 -14.13 -20.80 32.10
CA ASN A 10 -13.41 -20.18 31.02
C ASN A 10 -12.96 -18.73 31.38
N ASN A 11 -12.44 -18.51 32.55
CA ASN A 11 -11.92 -17.21 32.93
C ASN A 11 -10.48 -17.04 32.44
N PRO A 12 -10.12 -15.84 31.92
CA PRO A 12 -8.72 -15.53 31.61
C PRO A 12 -7.85 -15.79 32.83
N VAL A 13 -6.61 -16.23 32.61
CA VAL A 13 -5.68 -16.53 33.70
C VAL A 13 -5.48 -15.28 34.55
N ASP A 14 -5.73 -15.40 35.86
CA ASP A 14 -5.40 -14.35 36.81
C ASP A 14 -3.98 -14.58 37.34
N PHE A 15 -3.05 -13.79 36.83
CA PHE A 15 -1.65 -13.84 37.23
C PHE A 15 -1.39 -13.19 38.62
N SER A 16 -2.35 -12.50 39.22
CA SER A 16 -2.16 -11.82 40.50
C SER A 16 -2.08 -12.76 41.71
N VAL A 17 -2.50 -14.00 41.53
CA VAL A 17 -2.50 -15.04 42.56
C VAL A 17 -1.75 -16.29 42.08
N PRO A 18 -1.15 -17.07 43.01
CA PRO A 18 -0.52 -18.35 42.66
C PRO A 18 -1.51 -19.31 42.01
N TRP A 19 -1.09 -19.93 40.90
CA TRP A 19 -1.96 -20.88 40.15
C TRP A 19 -1.18 -22.02 39.51
N LYS A 20 -1.81 -23.19 39.36
CA LYS A 20 -1.32 -24.31 38.56
C LYS A 20 0.20 -24.55 38.57
N LEU A 21 0.81 -24.70 39.75
CA LEU A 21 2.24 -24.94 39.89
C LEU A 21 3.14 -23.75 39.44
N SER A 22 2.64 -22.52 39.49
CA SER A 22 3.48 -21.35 39.28
C SER A 22 4.68 -21.37 40.24
N ASP A 23 5.89 -21.19 39.70
CA ASP A 23 7.15 -21.36 40.39
C ASP A 23 8.04 -20.12 40.37
N ILE A 24 7.54 -19.03 39.79
CA ILE A 24 8.22 -17.72 39.72
C ILE A 24 7.22 -16.57 39.80
N VAL A 25 7.65 -15.46 40.38
CA VAL A 25 6.90 -14.21 40.44
C VAL A 25 7.66 -13.13 39.70
N LEU A 26 7.05 -12.52 38.69
CA LEU A 26 7.55 -11.29 38.08
C LEU A 26 6.99 -10.10 38.82
N VAL A 27 7.86 -9.21 39.33
CA VAL A 27 7.51 -7.98 40.04
C VAL A 27 7.70 -6.81 39.06
N VAL A 28 6.61 -6.13 38.75
CA VAL A 28 6.61 -5.01 37.79
C VAL A 28 5.84 -3.86 38.43
N GLU A 29 6.50 -2.71 38.60
CA GLU A 29 5.94 -1.65 39.40
C GLU A 29 5.55 -2.23 40.80
N ASP A 30 4.32 -2.03 41.26
CA ASP A 30 3.80 -2.57 42.52
C ASP A 30 2.96 -3.83 42.35
N GLN A 31 3.03 -4.49 41.17
CA GLN A 31 2.23 -5.66 40.87
C GLN A 31 3.08 -6.93 40.77
N LYS A 32 2.50 -8.03 41.25
CA LYS A 32 3.10 -9.38 41.19
C LYS A 32 2.36 -10.24 40.20
N PHE A 33 3.11 -10.92 39.31
CA PHE A 33 2.59 -11.83 38.30
C PHE A 33 3.15 -13.23 38.53
N HIS A 34 2.30 -14.17 38.96
CA HIS A 34 2.66 -15.57 39.16
C HIS A 34 2.72 -16.28 37.82
N ALA A 35 3.90 -16.82 37.46
CA ALA A 35 4.21 -17.42 36.16
C ALA A 35 4.96 -18.73 36.33
N HIS A 36 5.36 -19.35 35.22
CA HIS A 36 6.12 -20.59 35.18
C HIS A 36 7.45 -20.38 34.46
N ARG A 37 8.56 -20.72 35.11
CA ARG A 37 9.91 -20.64 34.53
C ARG A 37 9.97 -21.37 33.18
N GLY A 38 9.43 -22.59 33.10
CA GLY A 38 9.43 -23.37 31.88
C GLY A 38 8.67 -22.71 30.73
N THR A 39 7.53 -22.06 31.01
CA THR A 39 6.79 -21.33 29.99
C THR A 39 7.52 -20.08 29.52
N LEU A 40 8.05 -19.29 30.48
CA LEU A 40 8.82 -18.09 30.13
C LEU A 40 10.08 -18.43 29.32
N ALA A 41 10.82 -19.45 29.72
CA ALA A 41 12.03 -19.94 29.03
C ALA A 41 11.71 -20.49 27.63
N TYR A 42 10.59 -21.20 27.48
CA TYR A 42 10.16 -21.71 26.18
C TYR A 42 9.93 -20.58 25.14
N TRP A 43 9.38 -19.46 25.59
CA TRP A 43 9.12 -18.34 24.71
C TRP A 43 10.32 -17.41 24.50
N SER A 44 11.19 -17.28 25.52
CA SER A 44 12.22 -16.25 25.59
C SER A 44 13.58 -16.80 25.97
N PRO A 45 14.57 -16.74 25.06
CA PRO A 45 15.97 -17.06 25.37
C PRO A 45 16.52 -16.18 26.51
N VAL A 46 16.03 -14.96 26.67
CA VAL A 46 16.45 -14.06 27.75
C VAL A 46 15.99 -14.61 29.11
N PHE A 47 14.74 -15.03 29.23
CA PHE A 47 14.24 -15.70 30.45
C PHE A 47 14.93 -17.04 30.66
N GLU A 48 15.16 -17.82 29.61
CA GLU A 48 15.93 -19.07 29.72
C GLU A 48 17.29 -18.83 30.34
N ASN A 49 18.04 -17.85 29.83
CA ASN A 49 19.34 -17.47 30.36
C ASN A 49 19.28 -16.97 31.81
N MET A 50 18.26 -16.18 32.18
CA MET A 50 18.05 -15.74 33.56
C MET A 50 17.88 -16.91 34.53
N PHE A 51 17.23 -17.99 34.11
CA PHE A 51 16.94 -19.13 34.98
C PHE A 51 18.03 -20.20 35.00
N THR A 52 18.86 -20.30 33.97
CA THR A 52 19.87 -21.36 33.82
C THR A 52 21.28 -20.90 34.16
N SER A 53 21.62 -19.66 33.85
CA SER A 53 22.94 -19.08 34.11
C SER A 53 23.16 -18.80 35.62
N GLU A 54 24.41 -18.58 36.01
CA GLU A 54 24.75 -18.28 37.42
C GLU A 54 24.39 -16.86 37.87
N PHE A 55 23.25 -16.38 37.46
CA PHE A 55 22.67 -15.12 37.91
C PHE A 55 21.88 -15.32 39.23
N LYS A 56 21.68 -14.23 39.96
CA LYS A 56 20.89 -14.23 41.19
C LYS A 56 19.46 -14.73 40.97
N GLU A 57 18.94 -14.47 39.80
CA GLU A 57 17.59 -14.83 39.34
C GLU A 57 17.36 -16.34 39.26
N LYS A 58 18.41 -17.16 39.11
CA LYS A 58 18.35 -18.62 39.10
C LYS A 58 17.74 -19.19 40.39
N TYR A 59 18.12 -18.62 41.53
CA TYR A 59 17.72 -19.07 42.85
C TYR A 59 16.62 -18.21 43.48
N SER A 60 16.22 -17.12 42.82
CA SER A 60 15.21 -16.21 43.33
C SER A 60 13.80 -16.68 42.98
N CYS A 61 12.89 -16.62 43.92
CA CYS A 61 11.44 -16.83 43.65
C CYS A 61 10.77 -15.61 43.05
N GLU A 62 11.42 -14.45 43.08
CA GLU A 62 10.91 -13.20 42.53
C GLU A 62 11.95 -12.54 41.65
N ILE A 63 11.49 -12.03 40.50
CA ILE A 63 12.31 -11.27 39.54
C ILE A 63 11.69 -9.91 39.35
N HIS A 64 12.47 -8.88 39.58
CA HIS A 64 12.06 -7.51 39.32
C HIS A 64 12.36 -7.12 37.88
N LEU A 65 11.38 -6.53 37.18
CA LEU A 65 11.52 -6.01 35.82
C LEU A 65 11.43 -4.48 35.84
N PRO A 66 12.53 -3.81 36.16
CA PRO A 66 12.54 -2.35 36.29
C PRO A 66 12.28 -1.66 34.94
N GLY A 67 11.57 -0.54 34.97
CA GLY A 67 11.28 0.26 33.78
C GLY A 67 10.23 -0.32 32.86
N LYS A 68 9.55 -1.41 33.26
CA LYS A 68 8.42 -1.98 32.53
C LYS A 68 7.11 -1.55 33.16
N LYS A 69 6.03 -1.51 32.35
CA LYS A 69 4.68 -1.25 32.85
C LYS A 69 3.95 -2.56 33.12
N ALA A 70 3.33 -2.64 34.27
CA ALA A 70 2.59 -3.82 34.69
C ALA A 70 1.47 -4.22 33.72
N SER A 71 0.77 -3.23 33.14
CA SER A 71 -0.28 -3.46 32.14
C SER A 71 0.27 -4.10 30.85
N GLU A 72 1.46 -3.70 30.38
CA GLU A 72 2.08 -4.21 29.17
C GLU A 72 2.62 -5.63 29.39
N ILE A 73 3.27 -5.91 30.51
CA ILE A 73 3.72 -7.24 30.90
C ILE A 73 2.51 -8.19 31.06
N LYS A 74 1.43 -7.73 31.65
CA LYS A 74 0.20 -8.53 31.75
C LYS A 74 -0.33 -8.94 30.37
N GLU A 75 -0.35 -8.04 29.38
CA GLU A 75 -0.75 -8.37 28.02
C GLU A 75 0.21 -9.38 27.36
N LEU A 76 1.52 -9.19 27.52
CA LEU A 76 2.53 -10.13 27.02
C LEU A 76 2.30 -11.53 27.59
N LEU A 77 2.10 -11.66 28.91
CA LEU A 77 1.81 -12.94 29.56
C LEU A 77 0.53 -13.57 29.00
N HIS A 78 -0.53 -12.81 28.79
CA HIS A 78 -1.76 -13.34 28.19
C HIS A 78 -1.58 -13.88 26.77
N ILE A 79 -0.58 -13.41 26.01
CA ILE A 79 -0.25 -13.94 24.68
C ILE A 79 0.61 -15.22 24.80
N MET A 80 1.49 -15.28 25.80
CA MET A 80 2.37 -16.42 26.03
C MET A 80 1.63 -17.64 26.65
N TYR A 81 0.58 -17.38 27.42
CA TYR A 81 -0.19 -18.43 28.06
C TYR A 81 -1.47 -18.77 27.29
N PRO A 82 -1.70 -20.05 26.99
CA PRO A 82 -2.93 -20.46 26.32
C PRO A 82 -4.14 -20.15 27.21
N SER A 83 -5.05 -19.34 26.69
CA SER A 83 -6.34 -19.06 27.29
C SER A 83 -7.45 -19.28 26.26
N MET A 84 -8.69 -19.50 26.72
CA MET A 84 -9.82 -19.63 25.80
C MET A 84 -10.12 -18.32 25.04
N GLU A 85 -9.85 -17.19 25.66
CA GLU A 85 -9.82 -15.89 24.97
C GLU A 85 -8.39 -15.64 24.51
N GLU A 86 -8.07 -16.08 23.31
CA GLU A 86 -6.76 -15.83 22.70
C GLU A 86 -6.54 -14.34 22.52
N LYS A 87 -5.77 -13.73 23.41
CA LYS A 87 -5.32 -12.35 23.22
C LYS A 87 -4.40 -12.30 22.03
N ARG A 88 -4.72 -11.41 21.11
CA ARG A 88 -4.00 -11.26 19.84
C ARG A 88 -3.22 -9.97 19.82
N VAL A 89 -2.17 -9.95 19.01
CA VAL A 89 -1.53 -8.71 18.62
C VAL A 89 -2.49 -7.92 17.73
N THR A 90 -2.71 -6.67 18.07
CA THR A 90 -3.63 -5.73 17.42
C THR A 90 -2.92 -4.41 17.15
N LYS A 91 -3.55 -3.53 16.40
CA LYS A 91 -3.03 -2.16 16.19
C LYS A 91 -2.78 -1.36 17.47
N ASN A 92 -3.53 -1.67 18.54
CA ASN A 92 -3.47 -0.91 19.78
C ASN A 92 -2.31 -1.35 20.69
N ASN A 93 -1.82 -2.59 20.54
CA ASN A 93 -0.81 -3.17 21.41
C ASN A 93 0.47 -3.59 20.68
N CYS A 94 0.51 -3.55 19.34
CA CYS A 94 1.64 -4.06 18.57
C CYS A 94 2.97 -3.32 18.86
N TYR A 95 2.95 -2.03 19.16
CA TYR A 95 4.18 -1.29 19.38
C TYR A 95 4.85 -1.66 20.71
N PHE A 96 4.15 -1.58 21.83
CA PHE A 96 4.75 -1.96 23.12
C PHE A 96 5.03 -3.47 23.22
N LEU A 97 4.18 -4.30 22.60
CA LEU A 97 4.46 -5.74 22.51
C LEU A 97 5.69 -6.04 21.66
N PHE A 98 5.91 -5.26 20.61
CA PHE A 98 7.12 -5.37 19.82
C PHE A 98 8.35 -5.01 20.63
N GLU A 99 8.34 -3.89 21.35
CA GLU A 99 9.46 -3.47 22.19
C GLU A 99 9.80 -4.52 23.27
N LEU A 100 8.80 -5.04 23.96
CA LEU A 100 8.98 -6.12 24.93
C LEU A 100 9.47 -7.42 24.27
N ALA A 101 8.84 -7.84 23.19
CA ALA A 101 9.21 -9.07 22.50
C ALA A 101 10.61 -9.00 21.91
N HIS A 102 11.03 -7.84 21.40
CA HIS A 102 12.38 -7.60 20.91
C HIS A 102 13.41 -7.66 22.04
N GLU A 103 13.13 -7.03 23.19
CA GLU A 103 14.01 -7.05 24.36
C GLU A 103 14.16 -8.46 24.95
N TYR A 104 13.05 -9.18 25.08
CA TYR A 104 13.07 -10.56 25.58
C TYR A 104 13.33 -11.62 24.48
N GLN A 105 13.64 -11.21 23.26
CA GLN A 105 13.93 -12.08 22.12
C GLN A 105 12.83 -13.11 21.80
N ILE A 106 11.57 -12.69 21.86
CA ILE A 106 10.39 -13.52 21.59
C ILE A 106 10.04 -13.40 20.10
N GLU A 107 10.78 -14.10 19.24
CA GLU A 107 10.68 -13.95 17.78
C GLU A 107 9.27 -14.12 17.21
N SER A 108 8.50 -15.06 17.76
CA SER A 108 7.13 -15.31 17.29
C SER A 108 6.19 -14.12 17.53
N ILE A 109 6.36 -13.37 18.63
CA ILE A 109 5.58 -12.16 18.91
C ILE A 109 6.11 -10.99 18.09
N VAL A 110 7.44 -10.85 17.93
CA VAL A 110 8.06 -9.88 17.02
C VAL A 110 7.47 -10.02 15.62
N HIS A 111 7.43 -11.23 15.09
CA HIS A 111 6.87 -11.50 13.76
C HIS A 111 5.38 -11.14 13.65
N LYS A 112 4.57 -11.49 14.67
CA LYS A 112 3.15 -11.10 14.71
C LYS A 112 2.96 -9.59 14.73
N CYS A 113 3.79 -8.86 15.49
CA CYS A 113 3.77 -7.40 15.54
C CYS A 113 4.14 -6.79 14.18
N GLU A 114 5.18 -7.31 13.53
CA GLU A 114 5.59 -6.89 12.19
C GLU A 114 4.44 -7.07 11.17
N GLN A 115 3.75 -8.22 11.20
CA GLN A 115 2.60 -8.47 10.34
C GLN A 115 1.47 -7.45 10.53
N VAL A 116 1.16 -7.13 11.80
CA VAL A 116 0.13 -6.12 12.12
C VAL A 116 0.55 -4.74 11.63
N MET A 117 1.79 -4.32 11.86
CA MET A 117 2.33 -3.05 11.39
C MET A 117 2.29 -2.97 9.85
N ALA A 118 2.72 -4.02 9.16
CA ALA A 118 2.66 -4.10 7.69
C ALA A 118 1.21 -4.03 7.17
N PHE A 119 0.26 -4.66 7.88
CA PHE A 119 -1.15 -4.55 7.55
C PHE A 119 -1.69 -3.12 7.73
N MET A 120 -1.30 -2.43 8.80
CA MET A 120 -1.69 -1.03 9.06
C MET A 120 -1.22 -0.11 7.93
N VAL A 121 0.01 -0.28 7.47
CA VAL A 121 0.56 0.46 6.32
C VAL A 121 -0.25 0.18 5.05
N LYS A 122 -0.56 -1.08 4.73
CA LYS A 122 -1.40 -1.46 3.57
C LYS A 122 -2.81 -0.90 3.65
N ALA A 123 -3.41 -0.94 4.83
CA ALA A 123 -4.75 -0.42 5.08
C ALA A 123 -4.81 1.13 5.13
N ARG A 124 -3.64 1.79 5.02
CA ARG A 124 -3.50 3.26 5.13
C ARG A 124 -4.10 3.81 6.43
N THR A 125 -4.03 3.04 7.48
CA THR A 125 -4.40 3.48 8.83
C THR A 125 -3.24 4.19 9.54
N GLU A 126 -2.05 4.13 8.94
CA GLU A 126 -0.88 4.92 9.31
C GLU A 126 -0.68 6.01 8.26
N ASP A 127 -0.68 7.26 8.70
CA ASP A 127 -0.59 8.43 7.83
C ASP A 127 0.83 8.68 7.30
N ASP A 128 1.84 8.07 7.92
CA ASP A 128 3.25 8.33 7.64
C ASP A 128 4.04 7.06 7.29
N VAL A 129 3.89 6.63 6.04
CA VAL A 129 4.57 5.44 5.52
C VAL A 129 6.10 5.54 5.58
N LEU A 130 6.67 6.75 5.45
CA LEU A 130 8.13 6.93 5.47
C LEU A 130 8.70 6.88 6.90
N SER A 131 7.99 7.36 7.89
CA SER A 131 8.36 7.16 9.30
C SER A 131 8.28 5.68 9.70
N MET A 132 7.28 4.94 9.18
CA MET A 132 7.21 3.48 9.38
C MET A 132 8.34 2.73 8.67
N LEU A 133 8.79 3.22 7.51
CA LEU A 133 9.97 2.68 6.85
C LEU A 133 11.22 2.84 7.71
N VAL A 134 11.47 4.02 8.27
CA VAL A 134 12.60 4.29 9.16
C VAL A 134 12.54 3.38 10.40
N TYR A 135 11.35 3.23 10.98
CA TYR A 135 11.16 2.28 12.09
C TYR A 135 11.50 0.83 11.69
N GLY A 136 11.03 0.40 10.53
CA GLY A 136 11.35 -0.93 9.98
C GLY A 136 12.85 -1.14 9.75
N GLN A 137 13.56 -0.13 9.23
CA GLN A 137 15.02 -0.17 9.03
C GLN A 137 15.75 -0.31 10.36
N LYS A 138 15.38 0.49 11.36
CA LYS A 138 16.01 0.46 12.69
C LYS A 138 16.00 -0.94 13.31
N TYR A 139 14.94 -1.69 13.12
CA TYR A 139 14.76 -3.03 13.70
C TYR A 139 14.90 -4.16 12.67
N GLN A 140 15.31 -3.86 11.44
CA GLN A 140 15.52 -4.81 10.35
C GLN A 140 14.28 -5.67 10.01
N LEU A 141 13.10 -5.08 10.08
CA LEU A 141 11.80 -5.71 9.81
C LEU A 141 11.55 -5.80 8.30
N LYS A 142 12.00 -6.89 7.70
CA LYS A 142 12.05 -7.05 6.23
C LYS A 142 10.68 -6.95 5.56
N SER A 143 9.64 -7.54 6.16
CA SER A 143 8.28 -7.51 5.63
C SER A 143 7.68 -6.11 5.69
N LEU A 144 7.88 -5.41 6.82
CA LEU A 144 7.46 -4.02 7.00
C LEU A 144 8.18 -3.09 6.01
N ILE A 145 9.51 -3.19 5.88
CA ILE A 145 10.31 -2.41 4.93
C ILE A 145 9.77 -2.59 3.51
N SER A 146 9.60 -3.84 3.06
CA SER A 146 9.11 -4.13 1.71
C SER A 146 7.71 -3.55 1.47
N THR A 147 6.84 -3.62 2.47
CA THR A 147 5.49 -3.05 2.41
C THR A 147 5.53 -1.53 2.35
N CYS A 148 6.36 -0.88 3.18
CA CYS A 148 6.52 0.56 3.18
C CYS A 148 7.07 1.08 1.85
N ILE A 149 8.06 0.41 1.27
CA ILE A 149 8.61 0.77 -0.05
C ILE A 149 7.52 0.70 -1.12
N TYR A 150 6.74 -0.40 -1.15
CA TYR A 150 5.67 -0.57 -2.12
C TYR A 150 4.60 0.54 -2.02
N GLU A 151 4.15 0.87 -0.81
CA GLU A 151 3.17 1.95 -0.61
C GLU A 151 3.78 3.34 -0.86
N ALA A 152 5.05 3.56 -0.50
CA ALA A 152 5.76 4.81 -0.75
C ALA A 152 5.96 5.10 -2.26
N CYS A 153 5.99 4.09 -3.14
CA CYS A 153 6.00 4.29 -4.58
C CYS A 153 4.76 5.03 -5.12
N ARG A 154 3.70 5.17 -4.32
CA ARG A 154 2.50 5.96 -4.67
C ARG A 154 2.66 7.45 -4.41
N LEU A 155 3.64 7.85 -3.62
CA LEU A 155 3.97 9.25 -3.38
C LEU A 155 4.46 9.93 -4.65
N THR A 156 4.46 11.25 -4.63
CA THR A 156 5.18 12.05 -5.64
C THR A 156 6.63 12.22 -5.22
N LEU A 157 7.52 12.46 -6.17
CA LEU A 157 8.92 12.79 -5.87
C LEU A 157 9.05 14.06 -5.02
N LYS A 158 8.09 14.98 -5.12
CA LYS A 158 8.06 16.20 -4.30
C LYS A 158 7.76 15.89 -2.83
N GLU A 159 6.80 14.99 -2.56
CA GLU A 159 6.47 14.53 -1.22
C GLU A 159 7.63 13.77 -0.61
N LEU A 160 8.21 12.81 -1.33
CA LEU A 160 9.39 12.06 -0.90
C LEU A 160 10.56 12.99 -0.51
N ARG A 161 10.87 14.00 -1.34
CA ARG A 161 11.97 14.94 -1.10
C ARG A 161 11.74 15.88 0.07
N LYS A 162 10.50 16.23 0.38
CA LYS A 162 10.13 17.17 1.45
C LYS A 162 9.82 16.50 2.78
N HIS A 163 9.80 15.20 2.81
CA HIS A 163 9.43 14.48 4.03
C HIS A 163 10.47 14.68 5.14
N LYS A 164 9.99 14.83 6.38
CA LYS A 164 10.84 15.05 7.58
C LYS A 164 11.84 13.92 7.82
N SER A 165 11.44 12.67 7.56
CA SER A 165 12.27 11.48 7.76
C SER A 165 13.15 11.12 6.56
N ARG A 166 13.22 12.00 5.53
CA ARG A 166 13.97 11.70 4.29
C ARG A 166 15.42 11.30 4.56
N ASP A 167 16.09 12.04 5.42
CA ASP A 167 17.53 11.88 5.67
C ASP A 167 17.85 10.67 6.57
N GLU A 168 16.80 10.08 7.18
CA GLU A 168 16.89 8.85 7.97
C GLU A 168 16.62 7.58 7.13
N ILE A 169 16.15 7.75 5.88
CA ILE A 169 15.92 6.62 4.98
C ILE A 169 17.26 6.15 4.41
N GLU A 170 17.53 4.86 4.53
CA GLU A 170 18.71 4.23 3.93
C GLU A 170 18.76 4.51 2.42
N PRO A 171 19.95 4.84 1.87
CA PRO A 171 20.10 5.21 0.46
C PRO A 171 19.49 4.18 -0.50
N ASP A 172 19.70 2.89 -0.27
CA ASP A 172 19.18 1.82 -1.12
C ASP A 172 17.64 1.80 -1.14
N ASN A 173 17.01 1.99 0.02
CA ASN A 173 15.55 2.05 0.12
C ASN A 173 15.00 3.32 -0.53
N TYR A 174 15.71 4.45 -0.40
CA TYR A 174 15.34 5.70 -1.09
C TYR A 174 15.39 5.53 -2.62
N VAL A 175 16.45 4.90 -3.14
CA VAL A 175 16.59 4.62 -4.58
C VAL A 175 15.45 3.72 -5.05
N ARG A 176 15.16 2.64 -4.34
CA ARG A 176 14.05 1.71 -4.67
C ARG A 176 12.69 2.41 -4.75
N ILE A 177 12.42 3.34 -3.82
CA ILE A 177 11.18 4.14 -3.85
C ILE A 177 11.18 5.07 -5.07
N ALA A 178 12.29 5.78 -5.31
CA ALA A 178 12.39 6.71 -6.43
C ALA A 178 12.22 5.99 -7.79
N GLU A 179 12.86 4.85 -7.97
CA GLU A 179 12.70 3.99 -9.15
C GLU A 179 11.26 3.52 -9.33
N GLY A 180 10.61 3.06 -8.26
CA GLY A 180 9.21 2.65 -8.29
C GLY A 180 8.25 3.79 -8.66
N ILE A 181 8.52 5.01 -8.20
CA ILE A 181 7.78 6.21 -8.60
C ILE A 181 7.97 6.49 -10.10
N ILE A 182 9.21 6.41 -10.60
CA ILE A 182 9.53 6.64 -12.01
C ILE A 182 8.82 5.60 -12.88
N GLN A 183 8.95 4.32 -12.58
CA GLN A 183 8.28 3.22 -13.33
C GLN A 183 6.77 3.42 -13.39
N ARG A 184 6.15 3.82 -12.28
CA ARG A 184 4.71 4.12 -12.25
C ARG A 184 4.36 5.28 -13.17
N LEU A 185 5.16 6.34 -13.18
CA LEU A 185 4.94 7.52 -14.03
C LEU A 185 5.12 7.15 -15.52
N GLU A 186 6.16 6.39 -15.86
CA GLU A 186 6.40 5.91 -17.22
C GLU A 186 5.22 5.07 -17.74
N ALA A 187 4.73 4.11 -16.94
CA ALA A 187 3.55 3.32 -17.30
C ALA A 187 2.29 4.18 -17.48
N THR A 188 2.14 5.23 -16.67
CA THR A 188 1.02 6.17 -16.80
C THR A 188 1.11 6.97 -18.10
N VAL A 189 2.30 7.47 -18.44
CA VAL A 189 2.56 8.21 -19.69
C VAL A 189 2.30 7.32 -20.90
N GLU A 190 2.82 6.08 -20.88
CA GLU A 190 2.60 5.13 -21.98
C GLU A 190 1.11 4.83 -22.19
N THR A 191 0.37 4.61 -21.09
CA THR A 191 -1.08 4.38 -21.15
C THR A 191 -1.80 5.59 -21.74
N GLN A 192 -1.45 6.81 -21.29
CA GLN A 192 -2.04 8.04 -21.79
C GLN A 192 -1.73 8.25 -23.30
N CYS A 193 -0.51 7.93 -23.73
CA CYS A 193 -0.14 7.97 -25.15
C CYS A 193 -1.00 7.01 -25.99
N LYS A 194 -1.24 5.78 -25.51
CA LYS A 194 -2.11 4.81 -26.19
C LYS A 194 -3.54 5.33 -26.30
N VAL A 195 -4.11 5.85 -25.22
CA VAL A 195 -5.47 6.44 -25.20
C VAL A 195 -5.56 7.61 -26.16
N ASN A 196 -4.59 8.53 -26.13
CA ASN A 196 -4.58 9.69 -27.04
C ASN A 196 -4.50 9.27 -28.50
N LYS A 197 -3.72 8.20 -28.82
CA LYS A 197 -3.66 7.65 -30.17
C LYS A 197 -5.02 7.10 -30.61
N GLN A 198 -5.70 6.34 -29.78
CA GLN A 198 -7.03 5.81 -30.06
C GLN A 198 -8.06 6.91 -30.28
N ILE A 199 -8.08 7.95 -29.42
CA ILE A 199 -8.97 9.10 -29.58
C ILE A 199 -8.71 9.80 -30.92
N LYS A 200 -7.43 10.03 -31.28
CA LYS A 200 -7.08 10.60 -32.60
C LYS A 200 -7.63 9.76 -33.76
N GLU A 201 -7.44 8.45 -33.71
CA GLU A 201 -7.91 7.53 -34.76
C GLU A 201 -9.46 7.56 -34.88
N GLU A 202 -10.18 7.55 -33.75
CA GLU A 202 -11.65 7.68 -33.74
C GLU A 202 -12.12 9.03 -34.28
N CYS A 203 -11.51 10.13 -33.83
CA CYS A 203 -11.83 11.46 -34.34
C CYS A 203 -11.62 11.56 -35.85
N LEU A 204 -10.52 11.02 -36.37
CA LEU A 204 -10.24 10.99 -37.80
C LEU A 204 -11.26 10.14 -38.58
N LYS A 205 -11.69 9.00 -38.02
CA LYS A 205 -12.76 8.16 -38.58
C LYS A 205 -14.09 8.92 -38.67
N HIS A 206 -14.48 9.59 -37.60
CA HIS A 206 -15.74 10.37 -37.58
C HIS A 206 -15.66 11.59 -38.51
N LEU A 207 -14.53 12.28 -38.59
CA LEU A 207 -14.29 13.34 -39.57
C LEU A 207 -14.43 12.84 -41.01
N LYS A 208 -13.85 11.67 -41.27
CA LYS A 208 -13.99 11.03 -42.59
C LYS A 208 -15.44 10.67 -42.94
N GLN A 209 -16.18 10.13 -41.96
CA GLN A 209 -17.60 9.81 -42.12
C GLN A 209 -18.45 11.07 -42.33
N ALA A 210 -18.24 12.11 -41.55
CA ALA A 210 -18.92 13.41 -41.67
C ALA A 210 -18.65 14.05 -43.03
N SER A 211 -17.39 14.04 -43.47
CA SER A 211 -17.01 14.52 -44.82
C SER A 211 -17.70 13.71 -45.91
N CYS A 212 -17.73 12.37 -45.78
CA CYS A 212 -18.43 11.51 -46.70
C CYS A 212 -19.94 11.80 -46.79
N SER A 213 -20.60 11.98 -45.65
CA SER A 213 -22.03 12.28 -45.57
C SER A 213 -22.37 13.66 -46.19
N LEU A 214 -21.61 14.69 -45.89
CA LEU A 214 -21.83 16.04 -46.39
C LEU A 214 -21.59 16.18 -47.88
N PHE A 215 -20.50 15.60 -48.40
CA PHE A 215 -20.08 15.76 -49.76
C PHE A 215 -20.66 14.65 -50.72
N GLY A 216 -20.98 13.45 -50.19
CA GLY A 216 -21.65 12.40 -50.94
C GLY A 216 -23.03 12.81 -51.40
N HIS A 217 -23.78 13.56 -50.60
CA HIS A 217 -25.07 14.13 -51.01
C HIS A 217 -24.93 15.17 -52.15
N ALA A 218 -23.86 15.94 -52.14
CA ALA A 218 -23.60 16.90 -53.20
C ALA A 218 -23.20 16.23 -54.53
N LEU A 219 -22.47 15.12 -54.49
CA LEU A 219 -22.11 14.30 -55.63
C LEU A 219 -23.30 13.58 -56.22
N ALA A 220 -24.12 12.91 -55.40
CA ALA A 220 -25.32 12.18 -55.84
C ALA A 220 -26.35 13.08 -56.52
N LYS A 221 -26.35 14.39 -56.25
CA LYS A 221 -27.20 15.37 -56.90
C LYS A 221 -26.57 16.01 -58.16
N GLY A 222 -25.43 15.48 -58.67
CA GLY A 222 -24.78 15.99 -59.88
C GLY A 222 -24.21 17.41 -59.72
N LYS A 223 -23.99 17.89 -58.49
CA LYS A 223 -23.55 19.24 -58.23
C LYS A 223 -22.03 19.46 -58.29
N ILE A 224 -21.26 18.36 -58.36
CA ILE A 224 -19.80 18.39 -58.47
C ILE A 224 -19.37 17.31 -59.48
N ALA A 225 -18.82 17.74 -60.61
CA ALA A 225 -18.36 16.84 -61.63
C ALA A 225 -16.94 16.33 -61.41
N GLY A 226 -16.68 15.04 -61.64
CA GLY A 226 -15.35 14.54 -61.93
C GLY A 226 -14.58 13.77 -60.83
N VAL A 227 -15.24 13.05 -59.94
CA VAL A 227 -14.53 12.12 -59.03
C VAL A 227 -15.05 10.70 -59.22
N ALA A 228 -14.25 9.85 -59.88
CA ALA A 228 -14.65 8.49 -60.29
C ALA A 228 -14.47 7.43 -59.18
N SER A 229 -13.82 7.69 -58.07
CA SER A 229 -13.76 6.81 -56.91
C SER A 229 -13.68 7.61 -55.61
N TRP A 230 -14.68 7.38 -54.79
CA TRP A 230 -14.86 8.03 -53.52
C TRP A 230 -13.86 7.58 -52.43
N GLU A 231 -13.38 6.34 -52.51
CA GLU A 231 -12.54 5.75 -51.47
C GLU A 231 -11.07 6.24 -51.45
N ALA A 232 -10.58 6.78 -52.54
CA ALA A 232 -9.17 6.99 -52.72
C ALA A 232 -8.63 8.33 -52.11
N ASN A 233 -9.45 9.37 -51.90
CA ASN A 233 -8.87 10.67 -51.57
C ASN A 233 -9.84 11.69 -50.95
N THR A 234 -10.29 11.47 -49.72
CA THR A 234 -11.08 12.46 -48.94
C THR A 234 -10.33 13.80 -48.83
N ASP A 235 -9.01 13.76 -48.75
CA ASP A 235 -8.15 14.91 -48.65
C ASP A 235 -8.12 15.75 -49.91
N THR A 236 -7.89 15.11 -51.06
CA THR A 236 -7.91 15.77 -52.35
C THR A 236 -9.27 16.43 -52.59
N TYR A 237 -10.33 15.83 -52.09
CA TYR A 237 -11.70 16.36 -52.26
C TYR A 237 -11.94 17.62 -51.38
N LEU A 238 -11.57 17.60 -50.11
CA LEU A 238 -11.67 18.76 -49.22
C LEU A 238 -10.85 19.93 -49.77
N TYR A 239 -9.65 19.68 -50.27
CA TYR A 239 -8.78 20.70 -50.87
C TYR A 239 -9.36 21.25 -52.17
N ARG A 240 -10.00 20.41 -53.02
CA ARG A 240 -10.69 20.87 -54.24
C ARG A 240 -11.90 21.74 -53.91
N VAL A 241 -12.73 21.36 -52.93
CA VAL A 241 -13.84 22.22 -52.49
C VAL A 241 -13.39 23.55 -51.98
N LYS A 242 -12.22 23.61 -51.29
CA LYS A 242 -11.60 24.84 -50.80
C LYS A 242 -11.06 25.71 -51.97
N ALA A 243 -10.51 25.08 -53.01
CA ALA A 243 -9.88 25.76 -54.14
C ALA A 243 -10.87 26.20 -55.23
N ASP A 244 -12.05 25.55 -55.33
CA ASP A 244 -13.02 25.87 -56.37
C ASP A 244 -13.80 27.14 -56.06
N THR A 245 -13.51 28.18 -56.86
CA THR A 245 -14.10 29.50 -56.73
C THR A 245 -15.25 29.76 -57.69
N SER A 246 -15.54 28.80 -58.62
CA SER A 246 -16.34 29.08 -59.80
C SER A 246 -17.87 28.86 -59.65
N GLU A 247 -18.33 28.11 -58.62
CA GLU A 247 -19.76 27.86 -58.45
C GLU A 247 -20.33 28.42 -57.14
N LYS A 248 -21.31 29.30 -57.25
CA LYS A 248 -22.09 29.83 -56.08
C LYS A 248 -22.69 28.75 -55.17
N LYS A 249 -22.84 27.49 -55.67
CA LYS A 249 -23.39 26.38 -54.92
C LYS A 249 -22.39 25.72 -53.99
N CYS A 250 -21.07 25.85 -54.22
CA CYS A 250 -20.01 25.37 -53.32
C CYS A 250 -19.59 26.40 -52.28
N ALA A 251 -19.97 27.66 -52.44
CA ALA A 251 -19.59 28.72 -51.53
C ALA A 251 -20.02 28.48 -50.06
N SER A 252 -21.20 27.85 -49.87
CA SER A 252 -21.71 27.48 -48.53
C SER A 252 -20.95 26.32 -47.87
N LEU A 253 -20.21 25.54 -48.61
CA LEU A 253 -19.45 24.37 -48.12
C LEU A 253 -17.98 24.72 -47.81
N LYS A 254 -17.48 25.85 -48.32
CA LYS A 254 -16.10 26.30 -48.10
C LYS A 254 -15.73 26.48 -46.63
N PRO A 255 -16.52 27.17 -45.81
CA PRO A 255 -16.18 27.31 -44.36
C PRO A 255 -16.06 25.95 -43.67
N VAL A 256 -17.01 25.06 -43.92
CA VAL A 256 -17.05 23.71 -43.35
C VAL A 256 -15.83 22.88 -43.79
N ALA A 257 -15.45 22.94 -45.08
CA ALA A 257 -14.26 22.26 -45.57
C ALA A 257 -12.95 22.82 -44.94
N THR A 258 -12.90 24.14 -44.73
CA THR A 258 -11.75 24.77 -44.06
C THR A 258 -11.62 24.33 -42.61
N GLU A 259 -12.71 24.37 -41.85
CA GLU A 259 -12.73 23.92 -40.43
C GLU A 259 -12.37 22.43 -40.30
N LEU A 260 -12.84 21.56 -41.19
CA LEU A 260 -12.52 20.14 -41.20
C LEU A 260 -11.03 19.90 -41.51
N ILE A 261 -10.42 20.67 -42.41
CA ILE A 261 -8.99 20.60 -42.70
C ILE A 261 -8.15 21.08 -41.48
N GLU A 262 -8.52 22.19 -40.88
CA GLU A 262 -7.85 22.72 -39.69
C GLU A 262 -7.93 21.75 -38.53
N LEU A 263 -9.11 21.19 -38.26
CA LEU A 263 -9.30 20.19 -37.21
C LEU A 263 -8.45 18.93 -37.47
N LYS A 264 -8.43 18.44 -38.73
CA LYS A 264 -7.59 17.31 -39.11
C LYS A 264 -6.11 17.61 -38.89
N ASN A 265 -5.62 18.76 -39.34
CA ASN A 265 -4.22 19.14 -39.18
C ASN A 265 -3.85 19.26 -37.69
N THR A 266 -4.72 19.83 -36.87
CA THR A 266 -4.54 19.89 -35.41
C THR A 266 -4.44 18.51 -34.77
N LEU A 267 -5.32 17.56 -35.21
CA LEU A 267 -5.30 16.17 -34.71
C LEU A 267 -4.04 15.40 -35.15
N LEU A 268 -3.51 15.70 -36.33
CA LEU A 268 -2.30 15.04 -36.84
C LEU A 268 -1.01 15.70 -36.31
N GLY A 269 -1.11 16.90 -35.76
CA GLY A 269 0.04 17.67 -35.28
C GLY A 269 0.83 18.30 -36.43
N LEU A 270 0.15 18.64 -37.53
CA LEU A 270 0.67 19.28 -38.73
C LEU A 270 0.43 20.80 -38.69
#